data_964167d1d85771de74658b4db7451edd
#
_entry.id   964167d1d85771de74658b4db7451edd
#
_cell.length_a   1.000
_cell.length_b   1.000
_cell.length_c   1.000
_cell.angle_alpha   90.00
_cell.angle_beta   90.00
_cell.angle_gamma   90.00
#
_symmetry.space_group_name_H-M   'P 1'
#
loop_
_entity.id
_entity.type
_entity.pdbx_description
1 polymer ?
#
loop_
_entity_poly.entity_id
_entity_poly.type
_entity_poly.pdbx_seq_one_letter_code
_entity_poly.pdbx_strand_id
1 'polypeptide(L)'
;LDMLIKTLRMENFRQFRGTTKVDFSCDPDKNVTIILGDNTFGKTTLLQAFNWCFYGKVNFDQRPDFLLNYELSEEMRNGEQQIVEVEITVLHDGTEYIITRTQRYNCTNGNVRGESVPTIKVSYKQEDGQTESVKATQVDNVINNILPEDLSTYFFFDTERVSSISSRRDVAEAVK
;
A
#
# COMPACT_ATOMS: atom_id res chain seq x y z
N LEU A 1 -19.92 -5.16 -3.71
CA LEU A 1 -18.62 -4.62 -4.14
C LEU A 1 -17.94 -5.66 -5.02
N ASP A 2 -17.97 -5.47 -6.32
CA ASP A 2 -17.32 -6.38 -7.26
C ASP A 2 -15.91 -5.84 -7.56
N MET A 3 -14.99 -6.08 -6.61
CA MET A 3 -13.62 -5.64 -6.69
C MET A 3 -12.68 -6.84 -6.56
N LEU A 4 -11.74 -6.98 -7.51
CA LEU A 4 -10.66 -7.96 -7.47
C LEU A 4 -9.31 -7.25 -7.58
N ILE A 5 -8.40 -7.54 -6.67
CA ILE A 5 -7.01 -7.07 -6.76
C ILE A 5 -6.26 -7.99 -7.71
N LYS A 6 -5.66 -7.43 -8.77
CA LYS A 6 -4.88 -8.19 -9.75
C LYS A 6 -3.40 -8.24 -9.42
N THR A 7 -2.82 -7.08 -9.12
CA THR A 7 -1.38 -6.99 -8.83
C THR A 7 -1.09 -5.96 -7.75
N LEU A 8 -0.03 -6.21 -6.99
CA LEU A 8 0.65 -5.23 -6.15
C LEU A 8 2.11 -5.16 -6.61
N ARG A 9 2.57 -3.98 -6.99
CA ARG A 9 3.98 -3.70 -7.29
C ARG A 9 4.49 -2.67 -6.30
N MET A 10 5.65 -2.93 -5.73
CA MET A 10 6.33 -2.04 -4.80
C MET A 10 7.74 -1.76 -5.30
N GLU A 11 8.20 -0.52 -5.13
CA GLU A 11 9.57 -0.10 -5.41
C GLU A 11 10.18 0.50 -4.15
N ASN A 12 11.28 -0.07 -3.67
CA ASN A 12 12.05 0.39 -2.51
C ASN A 12 11.23 0.61 -1.23
N PHE A 13 10.16 -0.16 -1.04
CA PHE A 13 9.22 0.01 0.07
C PHE A 13 9.66 -0.80 1.29
N ARG A 14 10.12 -0.12 2.34
CA ARG A 14 10.55 -0.73 3.62
C ARG A 14 11.63 -1.80 3.39
N GLN A 15 11.40 -3.07 3.81
CA GLN A 15 12.34 -4.16 3.60
C GLN A 15 12.47 -4.64 2.13
N PHE A 16 11.54 -4.22 1.28
CA PHE A 16 11.59 -4.57 -0.14
C PHE A 16 12.46 -3.58 -0.91
N ARG A 17 13.71 -3.98 -1.20
CA ARG A 17 14.65 -3.21 -2.01
C ARG A 17 14.42 -3.52 -3.50
N GLY A 18 14.44 -2.49 -4.34
CA GLY A 18 14.13 -2.61 -5.76
C GLY A 18 12.65 -2.93 -5.99
N THR A 19 12.36 -3.53 -7.13
CA THR A 19 10.99 -3.85 -7.54
C THR A 19 10.57 -5.23 -7.00
N THR A 20 9.46 -5.25 -6.27
CA THR A 20 8.77 -6.48 -5.86
C THR A 20 7.36 -6.46 -6.44
N LYS A 21 6.94 -7.55 -7.08
CA LYS A 21 5.60 -7.72 -7.64
C LYS A 21 4.92 -8.95 -7.09
N VAL A 22 3.65 -8.81 -6.75
CA VAL A 22 2.77 -9.90 -6.33
C VAL A 22 1.57 -9.93 -7.28
N ASP A 23 1.34 -11.07 -7.94
CA ASP A 23 0.16 -11.31 -8.76
C ASP A 23 -0.87 -12.09 -7.94
N PHE A 24 -2.13 -11.64 -7.98
CA PHE A 24 -3.24 -12.27 -7.27
C PHE A 24 -4.13 -13.02 -8.24
N SER A 25 -4.73 -14.11 -7.77
CA SER A 25 -5.67 -14.88 -8.57
C SER A 25 -6.96 -14.10 -8.78
N CYS A 26 -7.34 -13.93 -10.05
CA CYS A 26 -8.62 -13.37 -10.47
C CYS A 26 -9.49 -14.41 -11.20
N ASP A 27 -9.19 -15.68 -11.01
CA ASP A 27 -9.99 -16.79 -11.54
C ASP A 27 -11.39 -16.76 -10.89
N PRO A 28 -12.49 -16.88 -11.65
CA PRO A 28 -13.84 -16.81 -11.11
C PRO A 28 -14.13 -17.85 -10.01
N ASP A 29 -13.51 -19.02 -10.12
CA ASP A 29 -13.75 -20.16 -9.20
C ASP A 29 -12.64 -20.28 -8.14
N LYS A 30 -11.46 -19.69 -8.36
CA LYS A 30 -10.26 -19.83 -7.51
C LYS A 30 -9.58 -18.48 -7.29
N ASN A 31 -10.33 -17.50 -6.78
CA ASN A 31 -9.86 -16.12 -6.54
C ASN A 31 -9.20 -15.90 -5.17
N VAL A 32 -8.69 -16.95 -4.53
CA VAL A 32 -7.98 -16.86 -3.26
C VAL A 32 -6.48 -17.00 -3.51
N THR A 33 -5.71 -16.03 -3.03
CA THR A 33 -4.24 -16.07 -3.01
C THR A 33 -3.76 -16.17 -1.58
N ILE A 34 -2.94 -17.17 -1.27
CA ILE A 34 -2.35 -17.38 0.06
C ILE A 34 -0.87 -16.99 -0.01
N ILE A 35 -0.47 -16.04 0.84
CA ILE A 35 0.92 -15.61 0.98
C ILE A 35 1.47 -16.20 2.27
N LEU A 36 2.46 -17.08 2.15
CA LEU A 36 3.12 -17.73 3.27
C LEU A 36 4.48 -17.06 3.54
N GLY A 37 4.84 -16.95 4.79
CA GLY A 37 6.12 -16.43 5.23
C GLY A 37 6.19 -16.34 6.76
N ASP A 38 7.39 -16.38 7.31
CA ASP A 38 7.61 -16.17 8.75
C ASP A 38 7.30 -14.72 9.17
N ASN A 39 7.22 -14.46 10.47
CA ASN A 39 6.72 -13.16 10.99
C ASN A 39 7.57 -11.95 10.60
N THR A 40 8.82 -12.13 10.18
CA THR A 40 9.73 -11.04 9.79
C THR A 40 9.80 -10.80 8.29
N PHE A 41 9.17 -11.64 7.47
CA PHE A 41 9.30 -11.60 6.00
C PHE A 41 8.39 -10.61 5.27
N GLY A 42 7.70 -9.73 5.99
CA GLY A 42 7.04 -8.59 5.38
C GLY A 42 5.54 -8.76 5.06
N LYS A 43 4.85 -9.76 5.63
CA LYS A 43 3.38 -9.90 5.48
C LYS A 43 2.64 -8.62 5.90
N THR A 44 2.96 -8.07 7.07
CA THR A 44 2.40 -6.80 7.55
C THR A 44 2.78 -5.64 6.64
N THR A 45 3.99 -5.65 6.07
CA THR A 45 4.42 -4.60 5.12
C THR A 45 3.63 -4.65 3.82
N LEU A 46 3.29 -5.83 3.30
CA LEU A 46 2.38 -5.96 2.15
C LEU A 46 1.02 -5.32 2.46
N LEU A 47 0.45 -5.62 3.63
CA LEU A 47 -0.81 -5.02 4.07
C LEU A 47 -0.72 -3.49 4.17
N GLN A 48 0.37 -2.97 4.74
CA GLN A 48 0.61 -1.53 4.84
C GLN A 48 0.83 -0.89 3.46
N ALA A 49 1.39 -1.61 2.48
CA ALA A 49 1.53 -1.12 1.12
C ALA A 49 0.16 -0.86 0.47
N PHE A 50 -0.84 -1.73 0.70
CA PHE A 50 -2.21 -1.48 0.27
C PHE A 50 -2.79 -0.22 0.90
N ASN A 51 -2.73 -0.10 2.23
CA ASN A 51 -3.24 1.06 2.95
C ASN A 51 -2.57 2.36 2.51
N TRP A 52 -1.24 2.32 2.31
CA TRP A 52 -0.53 3.49 1.83
C TRP A 52 -0.92 3.85 0.39
N CYS A 53 -1.03 2.88 -0.51
CA CYS A 53 -1.37 3.14 -1.89
C CYS A 53 -2.77 3.75 -2.01
N PHE A 54 -3.78 3.17 -1.35
CA PHE A 54 -5.15 3.67 -1.41
C PHE A 54 -5.31 5.00 -0.66
N TYR A 55 -4.84 5.09 0.60
CA TYR A 55 -5.22 6.20 1.50
C TYR A 55 -4.05 7.06 1.95
N GLY A 56 -2.81 6.75 1.57
CA GLY A 56 -1.63 7.47 2.04
C GLY A 56 -1.32 7.24 3.53
N LYS A 57 -1.92 6.22 4.15
CA LYS A 57 -1.80 5.94 5.58
C LYS A 57 -1.00 4.67 5.80
N VAL A 58 -0.14 4.70 6.81
CA VAL A 58 0.61 3.54 7.29
C VAL A 58 0.55 3.47 8.81
N ASN A 59 0.68 2.27 9.35
CA ASN A 59 0.73 2.03 10.78
C ASN A 59 1.88 1.05 11.09
N PHE A 60 3.11 1.56 11.02
CA PHE A 60 4.31 0.84 11.46
C PHE A 60 4.67 1.23 12.91
N ASP A 61 5.11 0.26 13.71
CA ASP A 61 5.51 0.50 15.09
C ASP A 61 6.82 1.31 15.18
N GLN A 62 7.69 1.14 14.17
CA GLN A 62 8.97 1.84 14.11
C GLN A 62 9.02 2.75 12.86
N ARG A 63 9.39 4.03 13.08
CA ARG A 63 9.57 5.04 12.03
C ARG A 63 8.38 5.04 11.04
N PRO A 64 7.14 5.31 11.50
CA PRO A 64 5.95 5.18 10.66
C PRO A 64 6.00 6.04 9.39
N ASP A 65 6.66 7.20 9.46
CA ASP A 65 6.72 8.16 8.35
C ASP A 65 7.88 7.89 7.38
N PHE A 66 8.71 6.86 7.62
CA PHE A 66 9.85 6.56 6.79
C PHE A 66 9.63 5.27 5.99
N LEU A 67 9.31 5.38 4.71
CA LEU A 67 8.93 4.26 3.85
C LEU A 67 10.06 3.73 2.96
N LEU A 68 11.12 4.54 2.72
CA LEU A 68 12.24 4.13 1.89
C LEU A 68 12.96 2.93 2.51
N ASN A 69 13.40 2.02 1.66
CA ASN A 69 14.24 0.91 2.07
C ASN A 69 15.45 1.40 2.87
N TYR A 70 15.67 0.80 4.04
CA TYR A 70 16.67 1.30 4.99
C TYR A 70 18.09 1.20 4.44
N GLU A 71 18.48 0.06 3.87
CA GLU A 71 19.81 -0.14 3.28
C GLU A 71 20.07 0.87 2.17
N LEU A 72 19.08 1.06 1.28
CA LEU A 72 19.19 2.05 0.21
C LEU A 72 19.36 3.47 0.78
N SER A 73 18.66 3.80 1.88
CA SER A 73 18.78 5.11 2.52
C SER A 73 20.16 5.35 3.13
N GLU A 74 20.83 4.32 3.65
CA GLU A 74 22.19 4.43 4.18
C GLU A 74 23.25 4.60 3.06
N GLU A 75 22.97 4.08 1.88
CA GLU A 75 23.85 4.21 0.71
C GLU A 75 23.74 5.57 0.01
N MET A 76 22.66 6.35 0.27
CA MET A 76 22.41 7.61 -0.40
C MET A 76 23.46 8.68 -0.05
N ARG A 77 24.00 9.31 -1.09
CA ARG A 77 24.94 10.42 -0.98
C ARG A 77 24.22 11.76 -1.03
N ASN A 78 24.91 12.79 -0.55
CA ASN A 78 24.39 14.15 -0.59
C ASN A 78 24.01 14.58 -2.02
N GLY A 79 22.77 15.05 -2.18
CA GLY A 79 22.19 15.44 -3.47
C GLY A 79 21.49 14.29 -4.22
N GLU A 80 21.62 13.04 -3.78
CA GLU A 80 20.91 11.92 -4.40
C GLU A 80 19.44 11.89 -4.04
N GLN A 81 18.66 11.34 -4.96
CA GLN A 81 17.20 11.15 -4.83
C GLN A 81 16.84 9.69 -5.06
N GLN A 82 15.89 9.22 -4.29
CA GLN A 82 15.27 7.90 -4.46
C GLN A 82 13.75 8.02 -4.40
N ILE A 83 13.07 7.04 -4.95
CA ILE A 83 11.60 6.97 -4.87
C ILE A 83 11.16 5.72 -4.13
N VAL A 84 10.08 5.87 -3.41
CA VAL A 84 9.23 4.78 -2.97
C VAL A 84 7.96 4.84 -3.80
N GLU A 85 7.58 3.73 -4.39
CA GLU A 85 6.37 3.65 -5.20
C GLU A 85 5.60 2.38 -4.86
N VAL A 86 4.29 2.51 -4.78
CA VAL A 86 3.37 1.37 -4.70
C VAL A 86 2.31 1.55 -5.77
N GLU A 87 2.15 0.51 -6.58
CA GLU A 87 1.16 0.44 -7.63
C GLU A 87 0.25 -0.77 -7.41
N ILE A 88 -1.06 -0.54 -7.50
CA ILE A 88 -2.07 -1.58 -7.38
C ILE A 88 -2.92 -1.56 -8.65
N THR A 89 -3.07 -2.74 -9.26
CA THR A 89 -4.04 -2.94 -10.33
C THR A 89 -5.26 -3.64 -9.75
N VAL A 90 -6.42 -3.03 -9.92
CA VAL A 90 -7.71 -3.58 -9.48
C VAL A 90 -8.69 -3.66 -10.64
N LEU A 91 -9.52 -4.69 -10.64
CA LEU A 91 -10.71 -4.78 -11.48
C LEU A 91 -11.91 -4.39 -10.60
N HIS A 92 -12.66 -3.38 -11.02
CA HIS A 92 -13.85 -2.91 -10.30
C HIS A 92 -14.95 -2.60 -11.31
N ASP A 93 -16.11 -3.25 -11.14
CA ASP A 93 -17.26 -3.13 -12.04
C ASP A 93 -16.90 -3.27 -13.54
N GLY A 94 -16.05 -4.27 -13.85
CA GLY A 94 -15.59 -4.56 -15.21
C GLY A 94 -14.49 -3.64 -15.74
N THR A 95 -14.10 -2.58 -15.02
CA THR A 95 -13.04 -1.65 -15.41
C THR A 95 -11.75 -1.93 -14.66
N GLU A 96 -10.63 -1.99 -15.38
CA GLU A 96 -9.30 -2.15 -14.79
C GLU A 96 -8.72 -0.78 -14.44
N TYR A 97 -8.50 -0.54 -13.15
CA TYR A 97 -7.85 0.66 -12.62
C TYR A 97 -6.43 0.36 -12.19
N ILE A 98 -5.54 1.33 -12.39
CA ILE A 98 -4.16 1.33 -11.92
C ILE A 98 -4.01 2.53 -10.97
N ILE A 99 -3.72 2.25 -9.72
CA ILE A 99 -3.54 3.25 -8.66
C ILE A 99 -2.06 3.25 -8.31
N THR A 100 -1.38 4.39 -8.45
CA THR A 100 0.06 4.52 -8.18
C THR A 100 0.28 5.65 -7.19
N ARG A 101 0.91 5.35 -6.05
CA ARG A 101 1.36 6.35 -5.08
C ARG A 101 2.87 6.35 -5.01
N THR A 102 3.46 7.55 -5.12
CA THR A 102 4.91 7.74 -5.15
C THR A 102 5.31 8.79 -4.13
N GLN A 103 6.38 8.51 -3.38
CA GLN A 103 7.03 9.47 -2.48
C GLN A 103 8.51 9.58 -2.83
N ARG A 104 9.00 10.80 -3.01
CA ARG A 104 10.41 11.06 -3.28
C ARG A 104 11.15 11.29 -1.98
N TYR A 105 12.37 10.76 -1.92
CA TYR A 105 13.32 10.93 -0.83
C TYR A 105 14.56 11.62 -1.33
N ASN A 106 15.06 12.60 -0.58
CA ASN A 106 16.24 13.39 -0.90
C ASN A 106 17.25 13.26 0.23
N CYS A 107 18.54 13.11 -0.13
CA CYS A 107 19.64 13.16 0.84
C CYS A 107 20.26 14.57 0.85
N THR A 108 20.19 15.25 1.99
CA THR A 108 20.77 16.58 2.19
C THR A 108 21.61 16.58 3.45
N ASN A 109 22.91 16.90 3.33
CA ASN A 109 23.85 16.89 4.44
C ASN A 109 23.86 15.57 5.23
N GLY A 110 23.79 14.44 4.52
CA GLY A 110 23.74 13.11 5.11
C GLY A 110 22.39 12.72 5.75
N ASN A 111 21.38 13.59 5.66
CA ASN A 111 20.05 13.30 6.16
C ASN A 111 19.10 12.96 5.01
N VAL A 112 18.51 11.78 5.06
CA VAL A 112 17.51 11.32 4.09
C VAL A 112 16.12 11.65 4.59
N ARG A 113 15.35 12.40 3.79
CA ARG A 113 13.97 12.81 4.12
C ARG A 113 13.04 12.61 2.94
N GLY A 114 11.85 12.12 3.21
CA GLY A 114 10.77 12.07 2.24
C GLY A 114 10.09 13.43 2.04
N GLU A 115 9.56 13.66 0.85
CA GLU A 115 8.64 14.78 0.60
C GLU A 115 7.42 14.66 1.51
N SER A 116 6.89 15.79 1.98
CA SER A 116 5.78 15.81 2.93
C SER A 116 4.45 15.31 2.34
N VAL A 117 4.29 15.41 1.03
CA VAL A 117 3.06 15.01 0.33
C VAL A 117 3.41 14.03 -0.79
N PRO A 118 3.05 12.75 -0.65
CA PRO A 118 3.17 11.78 -1.73
C PRO A 118 2.27 12.15 -2.92
N THR A 119 2.73 11.85 -4.13
CA THR A 119 1.93 11.99 -5.35
C THR A 119 1.05 10.75 -5.53
N ILE A 120 -0.21 10.96 -5.89
CA ILE A 120 -1.15 9.89 -6.25
C ILE A 120 -1.61 10.06 -7.69
N LYS A 121 -1.65 8.96 -8.45
CA LYS A 121 -2.20 8.90 -9.81
C LYS A 121 -3.13 7.71 -9.92
N VAL A 122 -4.23 7.91 -10.62
CA VAL A 122 -5.16 6.84 -10.98
C VAL A 122 -5.38 6.89 -12.49
N SER A 123 -5.30 5.74 -13.12
CA SER A 123 -5.65 5.56 -14.53
C SER A 123 -6.53 4.34 -14.69
N TYR A 124 -7.23 4.25 -15.80
CA TYR A 124 -8.06 3.09 -16.14
C TYR A 124 -7.90 2.72 -17.61
N LYS A 125 -8.12 1.45 -17.91
CA LYS A 125 -8.11 0.93 -19.27
C LYS A 125 -9.49 1.09 -19.89
N GLN A 126 -9.53 1.68 -21.07
CA GLN A 126 -10.72 1.75 -21.91
C GLN A 126 -10.94 0.43 -22.66
N GLU A 127 -12.12 0.25 -23.25
CA GLU A 127 -12.47 -0.93 -24.05
C GLU A 127 -11.55 -1.13 -25.26
N ASP A 128 -11.01 -0.04 -25.82
CA ASP A 128 -10.05 -0.05 -26.93
C ASP A 128 -8.62 -0.39 -26.50
N GLY A 129 -8.39 -0.63 -25.18
CA GLY A 129 -7.10 -0.95 -24.59
C GLY A 129 -6.22 0.26 -24.29
N GLN A 130 -6.67 1.49 -24.59
CA GLN A 130 -5.94 2.69 -24.21
C GLN A 130 -6.07 2.96 -22.70
N THR A 131 -5.03 3.59 -22.14
CA THR A 131 -5.04 3.98 -20.71
C THR A 131 -5.32 5.46 -20.61
N GLU A 132 -6.34 5.82 -19.84
CA GLU A 132 -6.71 7.21 -19.56
C GLU A 132 -6.44 7.54 -18.09
N SER A 133 -5.92 8.75 -17.85
CA SER A 133 -5.64 9.23 -16.49
C SER A 133 -6.86 9.94 -15.91
N VAL A 134 -7.19 9.59 -14.66
CA VAL A 134 -8.20 10.30 -13.88
C VAL A 134 -7.69 11.71 -13.52
N LYS A 135 -8.54 12.72 -13.64
CA LYS A 135 -8.20 14.08 -13.24
C LYS A 135 -7.89 14.15 -11.74
N ALA A 136 -6.85 14.90 -11.36
CA ALA A 136 -6.39 15.01 -9.98
C ALA A 136 -7.52 15.33 -8.98
N THR A 137 -8.47 16.18 -9.37
CA THR A 137 -9.64 16.54 -8.54
C THR A 137 -10.66 15.42 -8.34
N GLN A 138 -10.57 14.32 -9.09
CA GLN A 138 -11.48 13.19 -9.04
C GLN A 138 -10.84 11.92 -8.45
N VAL A 139 -9.54 11.94 -8.22
CA VAL A 139 -8.77 10.76 -7.75
C VAL A 139 -9.35 10.20 -6.45
N ASP A 140 -9.58 11.05 -5.46
CA ASP A 140 -10.12 10.60 -4.16
C ASP A 140 -11.52 10.00 -4.28
N ASN A 141 -12.37 10.58 -5.14
CA ASN A 141 -13.71 10.04 -5.40
C ASN A 141 -13.64 8.67 -6.08
N VAL A 142 -12.74 8.49 -7.06
CA VAL A 142 -12.56 7.21 -7.74
C VAL A 142 -12.05 6.15 -6.78
N ILE A 143 -11.04 6.47 -5.96
CA ILE A 143 -10.50 5.56 -4.95
C ILE A 143 -11.61 5.18 -3.95
N ASN A 144 -12.38 6.14 -3.47
CA ASN A 144 -13.46 5.88 -2.51
C ASN A 144 -14.61 5.08 -3.11
N ASN A 145 -14.85 5.16 -4.42
CA ASN A 145 -15.81 4.30 -5.11
C ASN A 145 -15.30 2.87 -5.26
N ILE A 146 -14.01 2.67 -5.54
CA ILE A 146 -13.38 1.34 -5.65
C ILE A 146 -13.37 0.67 -4.28
N LEU A 147 -12.87 1.35 -3.27
CA LEU A 147 -12.80 0.87 -1.89
C LEU A 147 -12.95 2.04 -0.91
N PRO A 148 -14.15 2.22 -0.31
CA PRO A 148 -14.35 3.25 0.70
C PRO A 148 -13.42 3.09 1.89
N GLU A 149 -12.82 4.19 2.36
CA GLU A 149 -11.85 4.15 3.46
C GLU A 149 -12.46 3.56 4.74
N ASP A 150 -13.72 3.86 5.05
CA ASP A 150 -14.42 3.32 6.22
C ASP A 150 -14.55 1.80 6.19
N LEU A 151 -14.52 1.19 5.00
CA LEU A 151 -14.57 -0.26 4.82
C LEU A 151 -13.17 -0.89 4.80
N SER A 152 -12.11 -0.11 4.67
CA SER A 152 -10.72 -0.61 4.54
C SER A 152 -10.31 -1.52 5.69
N THR A 153 -10.77 -1.24 6.91
CA THR A 153 -10.48 -2.04 8.10
C THR A 153 -11.07 -3.46 8.05
N TYR A 154 -12.09 -3.68 7.23
CA TYR A 154 -12.68 -5.00 7.00
C TYR A 154 -11.96 -5.78 5.90
N PHE A 155 -11.25 -5.10 5.01
CA PHE A 155 -10.49 -5.70 3.92
C PHE A 155 -9.01 -5.87 4.25
N PHE A 156 -8.43 -4.88 4.95
CA PHE A 156 -7.01 -4.84 5.30
C PHE A 156 -6.86 -4.93 6.82
N PHE A 157 -7.00 -6.10 7.40
CA PHE A 157 -6.85 -6.29 8.84
C PHE A 157 -5.69 -7.23 9.17
N ASP A 158 -4.97 -6.87 10.23
CA ASP A 158 -3.89 -7.67 10.80
C ASP A 158 -4.43 -8.43 12.02
N THR A 159 -4.56 -9.74 11.90
CA THR A 159 -5.11 -10.60 12.95
C THR A 159 -4.24 -10.61 14.22
N GLU A 160 -2.93 -10.39 14.09
CA GLU A 160 -2.03 -10.30 15.25
C GLU A 160 -2.34 -9.06 16.10
N ARG A 161 -2.76 -7.95 15.48
CA ARG A 161 -3.18 -6.73 16.17
C ARG A 161 -4.59 -6.82 16.75
N VAL A 162 -5.49 -7.52 16.09
CA VAL A 162 -6.87 -7.71 16.60
C VAL A 162 -6.87 -8.53 17.90
N SER A 163 -6.05 -9.57 17.99
CA SER A 163 -5.91 -10.36 19.21
C SER A 163 -5.38 -9.55 20.40
N SER A 164 -4.53 -8.57 20.17
CA SER A 164 -4.00 -7.69 21.21
C SER A 164 -5.03 -6.67 21.73
N ILE A 165 -6.03 -6.31 20.91
CA ILE A 165 -7.10 -5.39 21.29
C ILE A 165 -8.20 -6.14 22.07
N SER A 166 -8.54 -7.36 21.70
CA SER A 166 -9.50 -8.18 22.45
C SER A 166 -8.97 -8.53 23.83
N SER A 167 -7.69 -8.89 23.97
CA SER A 167 -7.06 -9.17 25.26
C SER A 167 -7.02 -7.97 26.20
N ARG A 168 -6.92 -6.73 25.66
CA ARG A 168 -6.98 -5.50 26.48
C ARG A 168 -8.39 -5.15 26.94
N ARG A 169 -9.43 -5.50 26.17
CA ARG A 169 -10.84 -5.30 26.58
C ARG A 169 -11.24 -6.27 27.67
N ASP A 170 -10.85 -7.53 27.54
CA ASP A 170 -11.16 -8.56 28.54
C ASP A 170 -10.51 -8.26 29.91
N VAL A 171 -9.31 -7.66 29.92
CA VAL A 171 -8.64 -7.22 31.17
C VAL A 171 -9.34 -6.00 31.78
N ALA A 172 -9.89 -5.09 30.97
CA ALA A 172 -10.61 -3.91 31.48
C ALA A 172 -11.99 -4.24 32.06
N GLU A 173 -12.65 -5.32 31.59
CA GLU A 173 -13.91 -5.81 32.19
C GLU A 173 -13.70 -6.67 33.43
N ALA A 174 -12.55 -7.33 33.59
CA ALA A 174 -12.24 -8.15 34.77
C ALA A 174 -11.83 -7.32 36.00
N VAL A 175 -11.67 -5.99 35.86
CA VAL A 175 -11.26 -5.07 36.93
C VAL A 175 -12.43 -4.20 37.43
N LYS A 176 -13.64 -4.47 36.97
CA LYS A 176 -14.88 -3.91 37.54
C LYS A 176 -15.59 -4.98 38.35
#